data_873ac7496b7c17ccb7c75b288a44ee8b
#
_entry.id   873ac7496b7c17ccb7c75b288a44ee8b
#
_cell.length_a   1.000
_cell.length_b   1.000
_cell.length_c   1.000
_cell.angle_alpha   90.00
_cell.angle_beta   90.00
_cell.angle_gamma   90.00
#
_symmetry.space_group_name_H-M   'P 1'
#
loop_
_entity.id
_entity.type
_entity.pdbx_description
1 polymer ?
#
loop_
_entity_poly.entity_id
_entity_poly.type
_entity_poly.pdbx_seq_one_letter_code
_entity_poly.pdbx_strand_id
1 'polypeptide(L)'
;MAGAVALLAQAFPNLSGAQIVNLLLSSARDAGDAGTDPVYGRGILDIGRAFAPQGSTALAGTSVAVPLADVAGTTGTAMGDAGPASALSSIVLDAYGRAYAIDLARGLRAAPQQQPLHQALTAFSRPVALNTDGLALAFTVDRRFGIAPLRLAPAERTRARVLATHLQARIGRSVDLALGWQISGDDLVMRLQGRDAPQFVLAGENDGPFERPAMSLAARTRFGRTGITASASQSRLWRPRDLTDTRKDDRVLRLGVALDGTQGEAVDWRLALGVLREERTVLGARLAGALGGGGGATTFTIAPGAVWRPAVGWRLSAQGSFGVTRADVGPVALGGSRMAASSWAIDVARADVGMPGAMLALRLAQPLRVESGGLQLNLPVDYDYATQAATFARVPLSLAPKGRELDAELAWTARAMGGSLATSLFWRRQPGHRATAPDDAGVALRWSAGF
;
A
#
# COMPACT_ATOMS: atom_id res chain seq x y z
N MET A 1 -15.54 -45.81 22.22
CA MET A 1 -16.67 -45.05 21.69
C MET A 1 -17.42 -44.27 22.80
N ALA A 2 -18.00 -44.92 23.82
CA ALA A 2 -18.78 -44.22 24.86
C ALA A 2 -18.03 -43.07 25.58
N GLY A 3 -16.74 -43.24 25.88
CA GLY A 3 -15.93 -42.19 26.47
C GLY A 3 -15.75 -40.97 25.54
N ALA A 4 -15.60 -41.17 24.22
CA ALA A 4 -15.52 -40.08 23.27
C ALA A 4 -16.84 -39.29 23.14
N VAL A 5 -17.98 -40.00 23.20
CA VAL A 5 -19.32 -39.39 23.24
C VAL A 5 -19.46 -38.51 24.49
N ALA A 6 -19.10 -39.06 25.67
CA ALA A 6 -19.18 -38.33 26.95
C ALA A 6 -18.29 -37.04 26.95
N LEU A 7 -17.07 -37.14 26.42
CA LEU A 7 -16.17 -36.01 26.35
C LEU A 7 -16.72 -34.92 25.42
N LEU A 8 -17.27 -35.28 24.22
CA LEU A 8 -17.87 -34.32 23.30
C LEU A 8 -19.13 -33.68 23.89
N ALA A 9 -20.00 -34.45 24.55
CA ALA A 9 -21.21 -33.95 25.19
C ALA A 9 -20.88 -32.99 26.36
N GLN A 10 -19.80 -33.23 27.10
CA GLN A 10 -19.33 -32.36 28.14
C GLN A 10 -18.72 -31.06 27.61
N ALA A 11 -17.89 -31.16 26.54
CA ALA A 11 -17.20 -30.00 26.01
C ALA A 11 -18.13 -29.10 25.13
N PHE A 12 -19.11 -29.69 24.51
CA PHE A 12 -20.03 -29.01 23.55
C PHE A 12 -21.48 -29.34 23.90
N PRO A 13 -22.05 -28.75 24.94
CA PRO A 13 -23.40 -29.11 25.45
C PRO A 13 -24.54 -28.74 24.48
N ASN A 14 -24.26 -28.00 23.42
CA ASN A 14 -25.22 -27.71 22.38
C ASN A 14 -25.44 -28.86 21.38
N LEU A 15 -24.57 -29.89 21.38
CA LEU A 15 -24.66 -30.98 20.44
C LEU A 15 -25.74 -31.97 20.83
N SER A 16 -26.61 -32.32 19.88
CA SER A 16 -27.50 -33.46 20.03
C SER A 16 -26.75 -34.81 19.89
N GLY A 17 -27.30 -35.90 20.41
CA GLY A 17 -26.68 -37.21 20.28
C GLY A 17 -26.45 -37.60 18.79
N ALA A 18 -27.36 -37.25 17.90
CA ALA A 18 -27.21 -37.50 16.46
C ALA A 18 -26.05 -36.70 15.86
N GLN A 19 -25.85 -35.43 16.29
CA GLN A 19 -24.73 -34.62 15.86
C GLN A 19 -23.39 -35.17 16.38
N ILE A 20 -23.32 -35.65 17.62
CA ILE A 20 -22.11 -36.28 18.19
C ILE A 20 -21.75 -37.55 17.39
N VAL A 21 -22.71 -38.40 17.07
CA VAL A 21 -22.47 -39.62 16.26
C VAL A 21 -21.96 -39.22 14.88
N ASN A 22 -22.63 -38.28 14.22
CA ASN A 22 -22.24 -37.84 12.88
C ASN A 22 -20.83 -37.22 12.88
N LEU A 23 -20.50 -36.42 13.92
CA LEU A 23 -19.19 -35.84 14.10
C LEU A 23 -18.09 -36.90 14.26
N LEU A 24 -18.31 -37.93 15.11
CA LEU A 24 -17.36 -39.01 15.30
C LEU A 24 -17.13 -39.83 14.04
N LEU A 25 -18.19 -40.07 13.26
CA LEU A 25 -18.10 -40.82 12.00
C LEU A 25 -17.42 -40.01 10.88
N SER A 26 -17.72 -38.72 10.80
CA SER A 26 -17.13 -37.85 9.76
C SER A 26 -15.67 -37.48 10.05
N SER A 27 -15.25 -37.44 11.31
CA SER A 27 -13.89 -37.17 11.73
C SER A 27 -13.01 -38.42 11.86
N ALA A 28 -13.56 -39.62 11.75
CA ALA A 28 -12.81 -40.86 11.79
C ALA A 28 -11.68 -40.86 10.73
N ARG A 29 -10.55 -41.46 11.08
CA ARG A 29 -9.44 -41.66 10.13
C ARG A 29 -9.76 -42.87 9.27
N ASP A 30 -9.89 -42.67 7.97
CA ASP A 30 -10.13 -43.74 7.00
C ASP A 30 -9.03 -44.83 7.11
N ALA A 31 -9.44 -46.08 7.11
CA ALA A 31 -8.56 -47.24 7.23
C ALA A 31 -9.13 -48.39 6.43
N GLY A 32 -8.30 -49.19 5.81
CA GLY A 32 -8.70 -50.24 4.88
C GLY A 32 -8.91 -49.70 3.47
N ASP A 33 -9.95 -50.18 2.80
CA ASP A 33 -10.33 -49.66 1.50
C ASP A 33 -10.93 -48.24 1.65
N ALA A 34 -10.73 -47.40 0.65
CA ALA A 34 -11.14 -45.99 0.74
C ALA A 34 -12.63 -45.83 0.96
N GLY A 35 -13.03 -45.09 2.00
CA GLY A 35 -14.42 -44.85 2.34
C GLY A 35 -14.98 -45.75 3.41
N THR A 36 -16.16 -46.33 3.22
CA THR A 36 -16.77 -47.26 4.15
C THR A 36 -16.51 -48.70 3.69
N ASP A 37 -15.83 -49.48 4.52
CA ASP A 37 -15.46 -50.86 4.24
C ASP A 37 -16.02 -51.84 5.29
N PRO A 38 -16.08 -53.18 4.98
CA PRO A 38 -16.67 -54.17 5.90
C PRO A 38 -15.82 -54.48 7.13
N VAL A 39 -14.52 -54.07 7.18
CA VAL A 39 -13.62 -54.37 8.28
C VAL A 39 -13.54 -53.21 9.28
N TYR A 40 -13.38 -52.00 8.79
CA TYR A 40 -13.22 -50.80 9.59
C TYR A 40 -14.45 -49.88 9.59
N GLY A 41 -15.46 -50.16 8.79
CA GLY A 41 -16.67 -49.35 8.66
C GLY A 41 -16.34 -47.95 8.14
N ARG A 42 -16.53 -46.91 8.95
CA ARG A 42 -16.16 -45.52 8.64
C ARG A 42 -14.71 -45.16 9.01
N GLY A 43 -13.95 -46.14 9.50
CA GLY A 43 -12.55 -45.93 9.90
C GLY A 43 -12.30 -45.96 11.42
N ILE A 44 -11.12 -45.60 11.81
CA ILE A 44 -10.63 -45.59 13.19
C ILE A 44 -10.98 -44.27 13.87
N LEU A 45 -11.55 -44.35 15.06
CA LEU A 45 -11.87 -43.16 15.90
C LEU A 45 -10.67 -42.26 16.07
N ASP A 46 -10.82 -40.99 15.70
CA ASP A 46 -9.85 -39.94 15.91
C ASP A 46 -10.48 -38.80 16.74
N ILE A 47 -10.20 -38.84 18.06
CA ILE A 47 -10.74 -37.87 19.01
C ILE A 47 -10.19 -36.48 18.71
N GLY A 48 -8.89 -36.37 18.35
CA GLY A 48 -8.26 -35.06 18.03
C GLY A 48 -8.98 -34.37 16.86
N ARG A 49 -9.27 -35.11 15.78
CA ARG A 49 -10.03 -34.59 14.65
C ARG A 49 -11.48 -34.29 15.02
N ALA A 50 -12.11 -35.10 15.90
CA ALA A 50 -13.47 -34.84 16.36
C ALA A 50 -13.58 -33.54 17.17
N PHE A 51 -12.55 -33.18 17.94
CA PHE A 51 -12.50 -31.94 18.71
C PHE A 51 -12.05 -30.73 17.88
N ALA A 52 -11.42 -30.93 16.72
CA ALA A 52 -11.06 -29.84 15.83
C ALA A 52 -12.31 -29.21 15.17
N PRO A 53 -12.30 -27.91 14.82
CA PRO A 53 -13.39 -27.26 14.11
C PRO A 53 -13.70 -27.97 12.80
N GLN A 54 -14.99 -28.14 12.49
CA GLN A 54 -15.48 -28.84 11.29
C GLN A 54 -16.26 -27.88 10.40
N GLY A 55 -16.01 -27.95 9.09
CA GLY A 55 -16.69 -27.13 8.09
C GLY A 55 -16.25 -25.66 8.11
N SER A 56 -17.14 -24.76 7.69
CA SER A 56 -16.89 -23.32 7.72
C SER A 56 -17.00 -22.76 9.13
N THR A 57 -16.09 -21.84 9.47
CA THR A 57 -16.13 -21.12 10.74
C THR A 57 -16.49 -19.66 10.55
N ALA A 58 -17.23 -19.08 11.50
CA ALA A 58 -17.62 -17.67 11.51
C ALA A 58 -17.45 -17.08 12.92
N LEU A 59 -17.25 -15.77 13.05
CA LEU A 59 -17.27 -15.10 14.34
C LEU A 59 -18.62 -15.33 15.05
N ALA A 60 -18.58 -15.75 16.31
CA ALA A 60 -19.77 -16.07 17.08
C ALA A 60 -20.77 -14.90 17.09
N GLY A 61 -22.05 -15.20 16.87
CA GLY A 61 -23.10 -14.18 16.78
C GLY A 61 -23.07 -13.31 15.51
N THR A 62 -22.24 -13.66 14.50
CA THR A 62 -22.18 -12.94 13.24
C THR A 62 -22.13 -13.89 12.04
N SER A 63 -22.28 -13.33 10.81
CA SER A 63 -22.06 -14.07 9.56
C SER A 63 -20.64 -13.90 8.99
N VAL A 64 -19.73 -13.31 9.74
CA VAL A 64 -18.36 -13.01 9.26
C VAL A 64 -17.54 -14.30 9.26
N ALA A 65 -17.27 -14.82 8.08
CA ALA A 65 -16.45 -16.01 7.90
C ALA A 65 -15.00 -15.79 8.37
N VAL A 66 -14.46 -16.78 9.05
CA VAL A 66 -13.07 -16.80 9.52
C VAL A 66 -12.41 -18.09 9.05
N PRO A 67 -11.78 -18.10 7.87
CA PRO A 67 -11.03 -19.26 7.40
C PRO A 67 -9.85 -19.52 8.35
N LEU A 68 -9.77 -20.70 8.95
CA LEU A 68 -8.72 -21.05 9.91
C LEU A 68 -7.35 -21.25 9.27
N ALA A 69 -7.31 -21.52 7.97
CA ALA A 69 -6.10 -21.78 7.21
C ALA A 69 -5.56 -20.53 6.48
N ASP A 70 -6.34 -19.46 6.37
CA ASP A 70 -6.00 -18.31 5.56
C ASP A 70 -5.32 -17.19 6.35
N VAL A 71 -4.64 -16.34 5.59
CA VAL A 71 -3.97 -15.14 6.10
C VAL A 71 -5.03 -14.12 6.55
N ALA A 72 -4.90 -13.64 7.79
CA ALA A 72 -5.80 -12.64 8.36
C ALA A 72 -5.70 -11.28 7.65
N GLY A 73 -4.65 -11.07 6.87
CA GLY A 73 -4.46 -9.86 6.07
C GLY A 73 -3.00 -9.48 5.89
N THR A 74 -2.80 -8.37 5.18
CA THR A 74 -1.48 -7.76 4.98
C THR A 74 -1.58 -6.29 5.37
N THR A 75 -0.65 -5.79 6.18
CA THR A 75 -0.56 -4.36 6.52
C THR A 75 -0.10 -3.54 5.31
N GLY A 76 -0.37 -2.24 5.32
CA GLY A 76 0.20 -1.30 4.34
C GLY A 76 1.67 -0.99 4.65
N THR A 77 2.39 -0.44 3.68
CA THR A 77 3.81 -0.04 3.84
C THR A 77 4.00 0.95 5.00
N ALA A 78 3.07 1.89 5.17
CA ALA A 78 3.07 2.87 6.25
C ALA A 78 2.86 2.27 7.65
N MET A 79 2.45 1.01 7.73
CA MET A 79 2.15 0.29 8.99
C MET A 79 3.29 -0.66 9.40
N GLY A 80 4.26 -0.92 8.56
CA GLY A 80 5.47 -1.69 8.83
C GLY A 80 5.21 -2.96 9.63
N ASP A 81 5.82 -3.05 10.81
CA ASP A 81 5.67 -4.14 11.78
C ASP A 81 4.50 -3.94 12.76
N ALA A 82 3.51 -3.12 12.38
CA ALA A 82 2.31 -2.95 13.19
C ALA A 82 1.57 -4.27 13.34
N GLY A 83 1.08 -4.48 14.54
CA GLY A 83 0.31 -5.64 14.91
C GLY A 83 -0.16 -5.51 16.36
N PRO A 84 -1.06 -6.37 16.83
CA PRO A 84 -1.49 -6.33 18.20
C PRO A 84 -0.32 -6.61 19.15
N ALA A 85 -0.31 -5.89 20.25
CA ALA A 85 0.70 -6.09 21.30
C ALA A 85 0.52 -7.44 22.03
N SER A 86 -0.68 -8.02 21.94
CA SER A 86 -1.09 -9.32 22.49
C SER A 86 -1.96 -10.06 21.48
N ALA A 87 -2.23 -11.35 21.74
CA ALA A 87 -3.17 -12.13 20.95
C ALA A 87 -4.53 -11.41 20.83
N LEU A 88 -5.06 -11.36 19.61
CA LEU A 88 -6.38 -10.81 19.33
C LEU A 88 -7.42 -11.93 19.44
N SER A 89 -7.65 -12.36 20.72
CA SER A 89 -8.55 -13.48 21.01
C SER A 89 -9.99 -13.15 20.65
N SER A 90 -10.63 -14.09 19.96
CA SER A 90 -12.04 -14.01 19.61
C SER A 90 -12.65 -15.41 19.56
N ILE A 91 -13.98 -15.49 19.65
CA ILE A 91 -14.71 -16.75 19.58
C ILE A 91 -15.26 -16.95 18.17
N VAL A 92 -15.02 -18.13 17.59
CA VAL A 92 -15.65 -18.58 16.35
C VAL A 92 -16.53 -19.78 16.60
N LEU A 93 -17.59 -19.89 15.82
CA LEU A 93 -18.44 -21.09 15.75
C LEU A 93 -18.13 -21.86 14.48
N ASP A 94 -18.08 -23.18 14.59
CA ASP A 94 -17.98 -24.07 13.44
C ASP A 94 -19.38 -24.46 12.91
N ALA A 95 -19.41 -25.34 11.89
CA ALA A 95 -20.65 -25.80 11.27
C ALA A 95 -21.62 -26.54 12.23
N TYR A 96 -21.14 -26.98 13.37
CA TYR A 96 -21.94 -27.61 14.43
C TYR A 96 -22.33 -26.65 15.56
N GLY A 97 -21.98 -25.34 15.44
CA GLY A 97 -22.22 -24.36 16.48
C GLY A 97 -21.32 -24.52 17.70
N ARG A 98 -20.17 -25.20 17.56
CA ARG A 98 -19.18 -25.36 18.62
C ARG A 98 -18.28 -24.15 18.69
N ALA A 99 -18.06 -23.62 19.90
CA ALA A 99 -17.27 -22.42 20.12
C ALA A 99 -15.78 -22.76 20.29
N TYR A 100 -14.93 -22.00 19.61
CA TYR A 100 -13.48 -22.09 19.70
C TYR A 100 -12.86 -20.73 19.88
N ALA A 101 -11.92 -20.64 20.81
CA ALA A 101 -11.09 -19.44 20.95
C ALA A 101 -9.98 -19.46 19.91
N ILE A 102 -9.86 -18.37 19.15
CA ILE A 102 -8.81 -18.21 18.15
C ILE A 102 -8.12 -16.86 18.31
N ASP A 103 -6.88 -16.77 17.82
CA ASP A 103 -6.17 -15.50 17.68
C ASP A 103 -6.32 -15.01 16.21
N LEU A 104 -7.13 -13.98 16.02
CA LEU A 104 -7.38 -13.37 14.71
C LEU A 104 -6.13 -12.72 14.09
N ALA A 105 -5.14 -12.35 14.92
CA ALA A 105 -3.91 -11.72 14.44
C ALA A 105 -2.86 -12.71 13.93
N ARG A 106 -3.04 -13.99 14.20
CA ARG A 106 -2.05 -15.03 13.88
C ARG A 106 -1.62 -15.07 12.40
N GLY A 107 -2.51 -14.66 11.49
CA GLY A 107 -2.24 -14.62 10.07
C GLY A 107 -1.92 -13.23 9.51
N LEU A 108 -1.81 -12.19 10.36
CA LEU A 108 -1.52 -10.83 9.89
C LEU A 108 -0.05 -10.73 9.47
N ARG A 109 0.19 -10.37 8.20
CA ARG A 109 1.53 -10.22 7.64
C ARG A 109 1.85 -8.76 7.41
N ALA A 110 3.11 -8.39 7.61
CA ALA A 110 3.61 -7.08 7.21
C ALA A 110 3.68 -6.96 5.69
N ALA A 111 3.51 -5.74 5.16
CA ALA A 111 3.71 -5.47 3.74
C ALA A 111 5.10 -5.95 3.29
N PRO A 112 5.24 -6.47 2.05
CA PRO A 112 6.56 -6.83 1.53
C PRO A 112 7.46 -5.60 1.48
N GLN A 113 8.73 -5.78 1.84
CA GLN A 113 9.72 -4.71 1.72
C GLN A 113 10.01 -4.44 0.25
N GLN A 114 10.12 -3.16 -0.08
CA GLN A 114 10.54 -2.75 -1.40
C GLN A 114 12.08 -2.77 -1.49
N GLN A 115 12.57 -3.18 -2.66
CA GLN A 115 13.97 -3.14 -2.98
C GLN A 115 14.23 -1.93 -3.90
N PRO A 116 14.88 -0.87 -3.42
CA PRO A 116 15.05 0.38 -4.18
C PRO A 116 15.72 0.16 -5.54
N LEU A 117 16.73 -0.70 -5.59
CA LEU A 117 17.49 -0.98 -6.82
C LEU A 117 16.70 -1.76 -7.87
N HIS A 118 15.65 -2.48 -7.50
CA HIS A 118 14.88 -3.27 -8.46
C HIS A 118 14.21 -2.39 -9.53
N GLN A 119 13.65 -1.25 -9.16
CA GLN A 119 13.03 -0.32 -10.10
C GLN A 119 14.07 0.34 -11.01
N ALA A 120 15.23 0.73 -10.47
CA ALA A 120 16.32 1.33 -11.24
C ALA A 120 16.89 0.36 -12.29
N LEU A 121 16.99 -0.94 -11.96
CA LEU A 121 17.53 -1.98 -12.83
C LEU A 121 16.50 -2.46 -13.89
N THR A 122 15.21 -2.31 -13.65
CA THR A 122 14.15 -2.80 -14.54
C THR A 122 13.53 -1.72 -15.44
N ALA A 123 13.93 -0.45 -15.29
CA ALA A 123 13.38 0.67 -16.06
C ALA A 123 13.97 0.75 -17.47
N PHE A 124 13.52 -0.11 -18.38
CA PHE A 124 13.82 -0.05 -19.83
C PHE A 124 12.81 0.85 -20.56
N SER A 125 12.74 2.13 -20.18
CA SER A 125 11.76 3.05 -20.75
C SER A 125 12.44 4.16 -21.56
N ARG A 126 11.82 4.56 -22.67
CA ARG A 126 12.23 5.71 -23.49
C ARG A 126 11.13 6.77 -23.45
N PRO A 127 11.42 8.00 -22.98
CA PRO A 127 10.51 9.11 -23.13
C PRO A 127 10.55 9.63 -24.59
N VAL A 128 9.39 9.91 -25.15
CA VAL A 128 9.22 10.61 -26.41
C VAL A 128 8.34 11.83 -26.14
N ALA A 129 8.77 13.01 -26.54
CA ALA A 129 8.02 14.24 -26.36
C ALA A 129 7.83 14.97 -27.70
N LEU A 130 6.63 15.51 -27.89
CA LEU A 130 6.24 16.39 -28.97
C LEU A 130 5.72 17.68 -28.36
N ASN A 131 6.32 18.80 -28.70
CA ASN A 131 5.93 20.12 -28.21
C ASN A 131 5.55 21.01 -29.39
N THR A 132 4.42 21.69 -29.26
CA THR A 132 3.97 22.76 -30.15
C THR A 132 3.56 23.96 -29.29
N ASP A 133 3.32 25.12 -29.89
CA ASP A 133 2.84 26.29 -29.16
C ASP A 133 1.47 26.01 -28.54
N GLY A 134 1.48 25.84 -27.19
CA GLY A 134 0.28 25.61 -26.37
C GLY A 134 -0.12 24.16 -26.15
N LEU A 135 0.57 23.19 -26.78
CA LEU A 135 0.30 21.76 -26.59
C LEU A 135 1.61 20.98 -26.41
N ALA A 136 1.74 20.26 -25.30
CA ALA A 136 2.83 19.33 -25.05
C ALA A 136 2.28 17.91 -24.85
N LEU A 137 2.80 16.96 -25.61
CA LEU A 137 2.50 15.54 -25.50
C LEU A 137 3.79 14.79 -25.19
N ALA A 138 3.79 13.99 -24.13
CA ALA A 138 4.89 13.07 -23.86
C ALA A 138 4.36 11.68 -23.53
N PHE A 139 5.07 10.67 -23.98
CA PHE A 139 4.78 9.28 -23.66
C PHE A 139 6.07 8.50 -23.43
N THR A 140 5.96 7.47 -22.62
CA THR A 140 7.05 6.57 -22.27
C THR A 140 6.79 5.20 -22.88
N VAL A 141 7.76 4.67 -23.63
CA VAL A 141 7.66 3.39 -24.33
C VAL A 141 8.58 2.37 -23.69
N ASP A 142 8.12 1.12 -23.55
CA ASP A 142 8.94 -0.01 -23.09
C ASP A 142 9.91 -0.45 -24.21
N ARG A 143 11.22 -0.50 -23.90
CA ARG A 143 12.29 -0.88 -24.84
C ARG A 143 12.68 -2.36 -24.79
N ARG A 144 11.98 -3.20 -24.07
CA ARG A 144 12.37 -4.63 -23.91
C ARG A 144 12.47 -5.41 -25.20
N PHE A 145 11.99 -4.86 -26.34
CA PHE A 145 11.86 -5.58 -27.59
C PHE A 145 12.62 -4.96 -28.78
N GLY A 146 13.78 -4.36 -28.56
CA GLY A 146 14.70 -4.01 -29.63
C GLY A 146 15.13 -2.54 -29.69
N ILE A 147 16.26 -2.31 -30.35
CA ILE A 147 16.76 -0.99 -30.72
C ILE A 147 15.91 -0.53 -31.91
N ALA A 148 14.89 0.29 -31.66
CA ALA A 148 14.07 0.80 -32.72
C ALA A 148 14.59 2.17 -33.22
N PRO A 149 14.74 2.39 -34.52
CA PRO A 149 14.92 3.71 -35.09
C PRO A 149 13.68 4.58 -34.80
N LEU A 150 13.81 5.90 -34.93
CA LEU A 150 12.78 6.91 -34.64
C LEU A 150 11.43 6.71 -35.37
N ARG A 151 11.36 5.80 -36.35
CA ARG A 151 10.14 5.37 -37.03
C ARG A 151 9.90 3.90 -36.71
N LEU A 152 8.85 3.62 -35.92
CA LEU A 152 8.41 2.26 -35.67
C LEU A 152 7.92 1.61 -36.96
N ALA A 153 8.48 0.47 -37.34
CA ALA A 153 7.95 -0.36 -38.40
C ALA A 153 6.55 -0.88 -38.06
N PRO A 154 5.67 -1.20 -39.02
CA PRO A 154 4.31 -1.66 -38.75
C PRO A 154 4.24 -2.86 -37.78
N ALA A 155 5.19 -3.79 -37.86
CA ALA A 155 5.30 -4.94 -36.96
C ALA A 155 5.75 -4.58 -35.54
N GLU A 156 6.43 -3.44 -35.33
CA GLU A 156 6.88 -2.94 -34.03
C GLU A 156 5.80 -2.13 -33.33
N ARG A 157 4.87 -1.51 -34.09
CA ARG A 157 3.71 -0.79 -33.55
C ARG A 157 2.78 -1.71 -32.73
N THR A 158 2.66 -2.97 -33.13
CA THR A 158 1.88 -3.99 -32.40
C THR A 158 2.60 -4.51 -31.16
N ARG A 159 3.93 -4.34 -31.06
CA ARG A 159 4.76 -4.78 -29.93
C ARG A 159 5.14 -3.64 -28.98
N ALA A 160 5.08 -2.38 -29.44
CA ALA A 160 5.38 -1.23 -28.60
C ALA A 160 4.29 -1.02 -27.57
N ARG A 161 4.65 -1.15 -26.28
CA ARG A 161 3.75 -0.89 -25.18
C ARG A 161 4.00 0.50 -24.61
N VAL A 162 3.01 1.38 -24.70
CA VAL A 162 3.05 2.68 -24.03
C VAL A 162 2.89 2.45 -22.53
N LEU A 163 3.90 2.86 -21.74
CA LEU A 163 3.91 2.70 -20.29
C LEU A 163 3.24 3.86 -19.57
N ALA A 164 3.37 5.07 -20.09
CA ALA A 164 2.77 6.28 -19.54
C ALA A 164 2.61 7.33 -20.62
N THR A 165 1.58 8.17 -20.50
CA THR A 165 1.34 9.29 -21.41
C THR A 165 0.89 10.49 -20.61
N HIS A 166 1.39 11.69 -20.94
CA HIS A 166 0.81 12.91 -20.47
C HIS A 166 0.58 13.90 -21.61
N LEU A 167 -0.54 14.59 -21.53
CA LEU A 167 -0.94 15.66 -22.43
C LEU A 167 -1.10 16.92 -21.61
N GLN A 168 -0.45 18.01 -21.99
CA GLN A 168 -0.63 19.32 -21.39
C GLN A 168 -1.09 20.30 -22.45
N ALA A 169 -2.11 21.08 -22.17
CA ALA A 169 -2.65 22.09 -23.05
C ALA A 169 -2.97 23.37 -22.27
N ARG A 170 -2.73 24.52 -22.92
CA ARG A 170 -3.14 25.82 -22.39
C ARG A 170 -4.49 26.20 -23.00
N ILE A 171 -5.46 26.46 -22.12
CA ILE A 171 -6.80 26.92 -22.52
C ILE A 171 -6.94 28.41 -22.19
N GLY A 172 -7.10 29.18 -23.25
CA GLY A 172 -7.15 30.66 -23.10
C GLY A 172 -5.82 31.23 -22.59
N ARG A 173 -5.90 32.29 -21.77
CA ARG A 173 -4.72 33.02 -21.30
C ARG A 173 -4.22 32.61 -19.91
N SER A 174 -5.00 31.85 -19.14
CA SER A 174 -4.74 31.65 -17.70
C SER A 174 -4.87 30.22 -17.19
N VAL A 175 -5.40 29.29 -17.97
CA VAL A 175 -5.63 27.91 -17.50
C VAL A 175 -4.74 26.94 -18.26
N ASP A 176 -3.91 26.23 -17.51
CA ASP A 176 -3.14 25.08 -18.00
C ASP A 176 -3.85 23.80 -17.56
N LEU A 177 -4.15 22.90 -18.49
CA LEU A 177 -4.72 21.57 -18.23
C LEU A 177 -3.67 20.50 -18.48
N ALA A 178 -3.71 19.44 -17.68
CA ALA A 178 -2.91 18.24 -17.91
C ALA A 178 -3.74 16.98 -17.73
N LEU A 179 -3.56 16.03 -18.62
CA LEU A 179 -4.11 14.68 -18.57
C LEU A 179 -2.96 13.69 -18.49
N GLY A 180 -3.09 12.68 -17.64
CA GLY A 180 -2.13 11.62 -17.48
C GLY A 180 -2.78 10.24 -17.59
N TRP A 181 -2.08 9.33 -18.26
CA TRP A 181 -2.37 7.90 -18.25
C TRP A 181 -1.15 7.18 -17.70
N GLN A 182 -1.35 6.39 -16.64
CA GLN A 182 -0.28 5.76 -15.83
C GLN A 182 0.74 6.77 -15.25
N ILE A 183 0.29 7.97 -14.98
CA ILE A 183 1.01 9.03 -14.27
C ILE A 183 0.17 9.44 -13.07
N SER A 184 0.80 9.70 -11.93
CA SER A 184 0.09 10.12 -10.73
C SER A 184 -0.46 11.55 -10.86
N GLY A 185 -1.52 11.86 -10.11
CA GLY A 185 -2.03 13.23 -10.04
C GLY A 185 -1.01 14.20 -9.46
N ASP A 186 -0.19 13.76 -8.52
CA ASP A 186 0.87 14.57 -7.89
C ASP A 186 1.98 14.91 -8.87
N ASP A 187 2.35 13.97 -9.77
CA ASP A 187 3.30 14.24 -10.86
C ASP A 187 2.77 15.28 -11.84
N LEU A 188 1.47 15.23 -12.18
CA LEU A 188 0.86 16.25 -13.02
C LEU A 188 0.85 17.62 -12.35
N VAL A 189 0.53 17.67 -11.05
CA VAL A 189 0.59 18.91 -10.26
C VAL A 189 1.99 19.49 -10.27
N MET A 190 3.03 18.69 -10.01
CA MET A 190 4.43 19.13 -10.04
C MET A 190 4.82 19.70 -11.41
N ARG A 191 4.44 19.02 -12.50
CA ARG A 191 4.72 19.48 -13.87
C ARG A 191 4.04 20.80 -14.19
N LEU A 192 2.74 20.95 -13.88
CA LEU A 192 2.00 22.20 -14.06
C LEU A 192 2.57 23.33 -13.22
N GLN A 193 3.15 23.04 -12.07
CA GLN A 193 3.84 23.99 -11.21
C GLN A 193 5.26 24.36 -11.70
N GLY A 194 5.77 23.66 -12.75
CA GLY A 194 7.14 23.85 -13.25
C GLY A 194 8.20 23.41 -12.25
N ARG A 195 7.90 22.38 -11.44
CA ARG A 195 8.80 21.89 -10.39
C ARG A 195 9.55 20.66 -10.88
N ASP A 196 10.86 20.70 -10.77
CA ASP A 196 11.69 19.54 -11.04
C ASP A 196 11.67 18.58 -9.86
N ALA A 197 11.44 17.31 -10.13
CA ALA A 197 11.60 16.25 -9.14
C ALA A 197 13.09 15.98 -8.91
N PRO A 198 13.56 15.90 -7.65
CA PRO A 198 14.90 15.46 -7.36
C PRO A 198 15.15 14.06 -7.92
N GLN A 199 16.31 13.84 -8.54
CA GLN A 199 16.69 12.51 -9.06
C GLN A 199 17.34 11.67 -7.95
N PHE A 200 16.55 11.23 -7.00
CA PHE A 200 16.97 10.29 -5.96
C PHE A 200 16.42 8.91 -6.26
N VAL A 201 17.15 7.85 -5.90
CA VAL A 201 16.71 6.46 -6.05
C VAL A 201 15.56 6.14 -5.09
N LEU A 202 15.61 6.71 -3.88
CA LEU A 202 14.61 6.50 -2.83
C LEU A 202 13.42 7.46 -2.91
N ALA A 203 13.43 8.46 -3.81
CA ALA A 203 12.44 9.55 -3.83
C ALA A 203 11.03 9.16 -4.28
N GLY A 204 10.82 7.98 -4.87
CA GLY A 204 9.52 7.55 -5.39
C GLY A 204 8.61 6.85 -4.38
N GLU A 205 9.06 6.65 -3.13
CA GLU A 205 8.41 5.73 -2.19
C GLU A 205 7.66 6.44 -1.04
N ASN A 206 7.69 7.79 -0.99
CA ASN A 206 7.46 8.52 0.26
C ASN A 206 6.01 8.94 0.55
N ASP A 207 5.06 8.88 -0.41
CA ASP A 207 3.82 9.65 -0.28
C ASP A 207 2.52 8.85 -0.26
N GLY A 208 2.53 7.58 0.11
CA GLY A 208 1.27 6.85 0.25
C GLY A 208 1.33 5.35 0.01
N PRO A 209 0.18 4.69 -0.03
CA PRO A 209 0.10 3.29 -0.40
C PRO A 209 0.60 3.09 -1.83
N PHE A 210 1.18 1.93 -2.09
CA PHE A 210 1.78 1.59 -3.38
C PHE A 210 0.71 1.55 -4.48
N GLU A 211 0.60 2.61 -5.26
CA GLU A 211 -0.43 2.79 -6.27
C GLU A 211 0.15 2.62 -7.68
N ARG A 212 -0.60 1.95 -8.54
CA ARG A 212 -0.42 2.06 -9.99
C ARG A 212 -1.40 3.09 -10.51
N PRO A 213 -0.92 4.28 -10.93
CA PRO A 213 -1.78 5.27 -11.53
C PRO A 213 -2.50 4.70 -12.75
N ALA A 214 -3.79 4.98 -12.91
CA ALA A 214 -4.54 4.62 -14.10
C ALA A 214 -4.79 5.86 -14.95
N MET A 215 -5.54 6.80 -14.42
CA MET A 215 -5.83 8.09 -15.07
C MET A 215 -5.68 9.22 -14.07
N SER A 216 -5.21 10.36 -14.54
CA SER A 216 -5.12 11.59 -13.77
C SER A 216 -5.46 12.81 -14.62
N LEU A 217 -6.00 13.81 -13.96
CA LEU A 217 -6.35 15.11 -14.52
C LEU A 217 -5.86 16.18 -13.55
N ALA A 218 -5.29 17.25 -14.08
CA ALA A 218 -4.98 18.44 -13.29
C ALA A 218 -5.28 19.70 -14.08
N ALA A 219 -5.71 20.75 -13.39
CA ALA A 219 -5.95 22.06 -13.95
C ALA A 219 -5.29 23.11 -13.07
N ARG A 220 -4.54 24.03 -13.67
CA ARG A 220 -3.85 25.10 -12.97
C ARG A 220 -4.26 26.47 -13.50
N THR A 221 -4.43 27.40 -12.60
CA THR A 221 -4.55 28.84 -12.92
C THR A 221 -3.58 29.64 -12.06
N ARG A 222 -3.21 30.83 -12.52
CA ARG A 222 -2.29 31.74 -11.80
C ARG A 222 -2.96 33.09 -11.59
N PHE A 223 -2.74 33.63 -10.38
CA PHE A 223 -3.15 34.95 -9.96
C PHE A 223 -1.91 35.67 -9.44
N GLY A 224 -1.28 36.47 -10.30
CA GLY A 224 -0.01 37.11 -9.98
C GLY A 224 1.09 36.09 -9.66
N ARG A 225 1.59 36.12 -8.42
CA ARG A 225 2.67 35.21 -7.92
C ARG A 225 2.14 33.92 -7.30
N THR A 226 0.83 33.75 -7.20
CA THR A 226 0.19 32.57 -6.59
C THR A 226 -0.45 31.72 -7.66
N GLY A 227 -0.24 30.42 -7.62
CA GLY A 227 -0.91 29.42 -8.44
C GLY A 227 -1.89 28.60 -7.63
N ILE A 228 -2.96 28.19 -8.25
CA ILE A 228 -3.92 27.22 -7.72
C ILE A 228 -3.99 26.07 -8.72
N THR A 229 -3.80 24.85 -8.23
CA THR A 229 -3.88 23.65 -9.04
C THR A 229 -4.87 22.68 -8.41
N ALA A 230 -5.91 22.29 -9.14
CA ALA A 230 -6.82 21.22 -8.76
C ALA A 230 -6.41 19.94 -9.48
N SER A 231 -6.52 18.78 -8.81
CA SER A 231 -6.20 17.48 -9.39
C SER A 231 -7.20 16.42 -8.99
N ALA A 232 -7.39 15.44 -9.88
CA ALA A 232 -8.13 14.21 -9.63
C ALA A 232 -7.37 13.05 -10.26
N SER A 233 -7.22 11.95 -9.55
CA SER A 233 -6.60 10.75 -10.09
C SER A 233 -7.28 9.49 -9.59
N GLN A 234 -7.35 8.50 -10.47
CA GLN A 234 -7.75 7.14 -10.17
C GLN A 234 -6.54 6.23 -10.29
N SER A 235 -6.34 5.41 -9.29
CA SER A 235 -5.23 4.46 -9.19
C SER A 235 -5.76 3.08 -8.80
N ARG A 236 -4.86 2.09 -8.89
CA ARG A 236 -5.08 0.75 -8.36
C ARG A 236 -3.94 0.42 -7.42
N LEU A 237 -4.24 -0.19 -6.29
CA LEU A 237 -3.19 -0.65 -5.39
C LEU A 237 -2.40 -1.78 -6.05
N TRP A 238 -1.08 -1.63 -6.05
CA TRP A 238 -0.19 -2.66 -6.58
C TRP A 238 -0.17 -3.88 -5.64
N ARG A 239 -0.24 -5.07 -6.23
CA ARG A 239 -0.08 -6.34 -5.54
C ARG A 239 1.17 -7.05 -6.05
N PRO A 240 2.05 -7.56 -5.18
CA PRO A 240 2.86 -8.70 -5.57
C PRO A 240 1.90 -9.79 -6.04
N ARG A 241 2.20 -10.45 -7.15
CA ARG A 241 1.36 -11.52 -7.70
C ARG A 241 1.14 -12.59 -6.65
N ASP A 242 0.03 -12.51 -5.95
CA ASP A 242 -0.55 -13.64 -5.28
C ASP A 242 -1.27 -14.44 -6.37
N LEU A 243 -0.75 -15.60 -6.72
CA LEU A 243 -1.22 -16.42 -7.84
C LEU A 243 -2.65 -16.96 -7.62
N THR A 244 -3.20 -16.77 -6.43
CA THR A 244 -4.49 -17.33 -6.02
C THR A 244 -5.65 -16.33 -6.02
N ASP A 245 -5.38 -15.00 -6.00
CA ASP A 245 -6.45 -14.00 -5.95
C ASP A 245 -6.62 -13.28 -7.31
N THR A 246 -7.48 -13.84 -8.15
CA THR A 246 -7.94 -13.25 -9.43
C THR A 246 -8.99 -12.15 -9.23
N ARG A 247 -9.41 -11.86 -7.99
CA ARG A 247 -10.54 -10.99 -7.69
C ARG A 247 -10.11 -9.53 -7.47
N LYS A 248 -10.58 -8.69 -8.37
CA LYS A 248 -10.82 -7.23 -8.30
C LYS A 248 -9.66 -6.37 -7.77
N ASP A 249 -9.11 -5.59 -8.67
CA ASP A 249 -8.21 -4.47 -8.37
C ASP A 249 -8.85 -3.55 -7.33
N ASP A 250 -8.13 -3.21 -6.26
CA ASP A 250 -8.58 -2.23 -5.29
C ASP A 250 -8.38 -0.84 -5.88
N ARG A 251 -9.48 -0.17 -6.08
CA ARG A 251 -9.50 1.18 -6.62
C ARG A 251 -9.22 2.21 -5.54
N VAL A 252 -8.48 3.22 -5.94
CA VAL A 252 -8.16 4.39 -5.13
C VAL A 252 -8.51 5.62 -5.93
N LEU A 253 -9.26 6.54 -5.33
CA LEU A 253 -9.56 7.85 -5.87
C LEU A 253 -8.85 8.90 -5.02
N ARG A 254 -8.09 9.79 -5.67
CA ARG A 254 -7.44 10.93 -5.02
C ARG A 254 -7.93 12.22 -5.62
N LEU A 255 -8.32 13.15 -4.77
CA LEU A 255 -8.66 14.52 -5.13
C LEU A 255 -7.73 15.46 -4.39
N GLY A 256 -7.28 16.52 -5.05
CA GLY A 256 -6.35 17.46 -4.45
C GLY A 256 -6.53 18.89 -4.92
N VAL A 257 -6.20 19.82 -4.05
CA VAL A 257 -6.02 21.23 -4.37
C VAL A 257 -4.68 21.68 -3.80
N ALA A 258 -3.82 22.25 -4.64
CA ALA A 258 -2.52 22.76 -4.26
C ALA A 258 -2.45 24.26 -4.53
N LEU A 259 -1.98 25.00 -3.53
CA LEU A 259 -1.58 26.38 -3.62
C LEU A 259 -0.06 26.44 -3.71
N ASP A 260 0.47 27.27 -4.57
CA ASP A 260 1.89 27.51 -4.68
C ASP A 260 2.18 28.98 -4.96
N GLY A 261 3.36 29.44 -4.59
CA GLY A 261 3.75 30.81 -4.82
C GLY A 261 5.22 31.05 -4.58
N THR A 262 5.66 32.27 -4.93
CA THR A 262 7.03 32.73 -4.73
C THR A 262 7.05 33.93 -3.81
N GLN A 263 8.01 33.94 -2.86
CA GLN A 263 8.29 35.09 -1.99
C GLN A 263 9.68 35.61 -2.30
N GLY A 264 9.73 36.78 -2.94
CA GLY A 264 10.99 37.28 -3.53
C GLY A 264 11.42 36.37 -4.69
N GLU A 265 12.74 36.28 -4.88
CA GLU A 265 13.35 35.37 -5.89
C GLU A 265 13.93 34.10 -5.24
N ALA A 266 14.05 34.11 -3.91
CA ALA A 266 14.76 33.09 -3.17
C ALA A 266 13.86 31.96 -2.63
N VAL A 267 12.58 32.19 -2.40
CA VAL A 267 11.71 31.24 -1.70
C VAL A 267 10.49 30.89 -2.55
N ASP A 268 10.33 29.60 -2.83
CA ASP A 268 9.07 29.03 -3.33
C ASP A 268 8.39 28.28 -2.19
N TRP A 269 7.09 28.43 -2.07
CA TRP A 269 6.28 27.70 -1.10
C TRP A 269 5.13 26.98 -1.77
N ARG A 270 4.64 25.94 -1.11
CA ARG A 270 3.44 25.21 -1.50
C ARG A 270 2.65 24.72 -0.30
N LEU A 271 1.36 24.56 -0.51
CA LEU A 271 0.46 23.89 0.42
C LEU A 271 -0.52 23.05 -0.38
N ALA A 272 -0.49 21.74 -0.22
CA ALA A 272 -1.48 20.85 -0.85
C ALA A 272 -2.43 20.29 0.19
N LEU A 273 -3.71 20.24 -0.18
CA LEU A 273 -4.78 19.57 0.55
C LEU A 273 -5.28 18.42 -0.31
N GLY A 274 -5.48 17.25 0.27
CA GLY A 274 -5.89 16.07 -0.45
C GLY A 274 -6.93 15.24 0.28
N VAL A 275 -7.72 14.51 -0.50
CA VAL A 275 -8.63 13.47 -0.04
C VAL A 275 -8.32 12.21 -0.83
N LEU A 276 -8.01 11.13 -0.14
CA LEU A 276 -7.80 9.81 -0.68
C LEU A 276 -8.96 8.92 -0.26
N ARG A 277 -9.63 8.28 -1.22
CA ARG A 277 -10.68 7.30 -0.97
C ARG A 277 -10.22 5.93 -1.45
N GLU A 278 -10.18 4.97 -0.55
CA GLU A 278 -9.88 3.57 -0.82
C GLU A 278 -11.18 2.75 -0.71
N GLU A 279 -11.47 1.89 -1.68
CA GLU A 279 -12.73 1.14 -1.68
C GLU A 279 -12.76 0.01 -0.64
N ARG A 280 -11.65 -0.69 -0.44
CA ARG A 280 -11.58 -1.91 0.38
C ARG A 280 -10.33 -2.04 1.23
N THR A 281 -9.46 -1.06 1.18
CA THR A 281 -8.19 -1.04 1.90
C THR A 281 -8.13 0.14 2.84
N VAL A 282 -7.17 0.12 3.74
CA VAL A 282 -6.93 1.19 4.72
C VAL A 282 -5.45 1.53 4.68
N LEU A 283 -5.08 2.67 4.07
CA LEU A 283 -3.68 3.03 3.76
C LEU A 283 -2.91 1.87 3.10
N GLY A 284 -3.54 1.22 2.13
CA GLY A 284 -2.99 0.07 1.42
C GLY A 284 -3.05 -1.26 2.18
N ALA A 285 -3.44 -1.27 3.45
CA ALA A 285 -3.63 -2.51 4.19
C ALA A 285 -4.86 -3.26 3.70
N ARG A 286 -4.72 -4.57 3.57
CA ARG A 286 -5.79 -5.52 3.30
C ARG A 286 -5.99 -6.38 4.51
N LEU A 287 -7.13 -6.24 5.12
CA LEU A 287 -7.51 -6.98 6.30
C LEU A 287 -8.66 -7.92 5.94
N ALA A 288 -8.68 -9.12 6.54
CA ALA A 288 -9.82 -10.01 6.45
C ALA A 288 -11.05 -9.37 7.10
N GLY A 289 -12.26 -9.84 6.74
CA GLY A 289 -13.51 -9.34 7.31
C GLY A 289 -13.52 -9.37 8.83
N ALA A 290 -12.97 -10.43 9.44
CA ALA A 290 -12.82 -10.57 10.88
C ALA A 290 -11.90 -9.54 11.56
N LEU A 291 -11.02 -8.91 10.80
CA LEU A 291 -10.17 -7.79 11.24
C LEU A 291 -10.70 -6.43 10.76
N GLY A 292 -11.97 -6.33 10.42
CA GLY A 292 -12.59 -5.10 9.98
C GLY A 292 -12.30 -4.70 8.53
N GLY A 293 -11.81 -5.65 7.72
CA GLY A 293 -11.51 -5.41 6.31
C GLY A 293 -12.76 -5.34 5.43
N GLY A 294 -12.57 -4.80 4.21
CA GLY A 294 -13.59 -4.75 3.17
C GLY A 294 -14.45 -3.47 3.14
N GLY A 295 -14.39 -2.62 4.16
CA GLY A 295 -15.16 -1.37 4.24
C GLY A 295 -14.51 -0.16 3.57
N GLY A 296 -13.21 -0.22 3.29
CA GLY A 296 -12.45 0.91 2.75
C GLY A 296 -12.07 1.98 3.77
N ALA A 297 -11.56 3.11 3.28
CA ALA A 297 -11.13 4.22 4.12
C ALA A 297 -11.11 5.56 3.38
N THR A 298 -11.22 6.64 4.13
CA THR A 298 -10.99 8.00 3.63
C THR A 298 -9.86 8.65 4.41
N THR A 299 -8.86 9.15 3.69
CA THR A 299 -7.72 9.88 4.26
C THR A 299 -7.76 11.34 3.81
N PHE A 300 -7.69 12.25 4.77
CA PHE A 300 -7.51 13.68 4.53
C PHE A 300 -6.04 14.00 4.77
N THR A 301 -5.41 14.74 3.84
CA THR A 301 -4.00 15.09 3.90
C THR A 301 -3.78 16.58 3.78
N ILE A 302 -2.76 17.08 4.47
CA ILE A 302 -2.17 18.40 4.31
C ILE A 302 -0.67 18.23 4.07
N ALA A 303 -0.16 18.82 3.00
CA ALA A 303 1.24 18.67 2.59
C ALA A 303 1.87 20.03 2.30
N PRO A 304 2.51 20.65 3.31
CA PRO A 304 3.34 21.85 3.13
C PRO A 304 4.68 21.52 2.48
N GLY A 305 5.26 22.49 1.79
CA GLY A 305 6.60 22.40 1.28
C GLY A 305 7.18 23.76 0.94
N ALA A 306 8.49 23.86 1.00
CA ALA A 306 9.23 25.08 0.64
C ALA A 306 10.55 24.73 -0.05
N VAL A 307 10.98 25.61 -0.92
CA VAL A 307 12.30 25.59 -1.55
C VAL A 307 12.96 26.95 -1.30
N TRP A 308 14.15 26.95 -0.74
CA TRP A 308 14.95 28.14 -0.49
C TRP A 308 16.24 28.07 -1.29
N ARG A 309 16.57 29.18 -1.96
CA ARG A 309 17.81 29.37 -2.73
C ARG A 309 18.65 30.46 -2.08
N PRO A 310 19.46 30.13 -1.03
CA PRO A 310 20.22 31.13 -0.26
C PRO A 310 21.32 31.79 -1.05
N ALA A 311 21.86 31.12 -2.06
CA ALA A 311 22.95 31.64 -2.89
C ALA A 311 22.94 30.94 -4.26
N VAL A 312 23.67 31.46 -5.22
CA VAL A 312 23.83 30.88 -6.55
C VAL A 312 24.36 29.45 -6.42
N GLY A 313 23.66 28.50 -7.11
CA GLY A 313 23.99 27.09 -7.10
C GLY A 313 23.51 26.32 -5.87
N TRP A 314 22.98 26.96 -4.82
CA TRP A 314 22.43 26.29 -3.65
C TRP A 314 20.90 26.20 -3.71
N ARG A 315 20.38 25.04 -3.33
CA ARG A 315 18.95 24.79 -3.19
C ARG A 315 18.71 23.93 -1.95
N LEU A 316 17.90 24.43 -1.03
CA LEU A 316 17.39 23.69 0.12
C LEU A 316 15.90 23.49 -0.09
N SER A 317 15.40 22.27 0.10
CA SER A 317 13.97 21.99 0.07
C SER A 317 13.55 21.21 1.31
N ALA A 318 12.37 21.54 1.82
CA ALA A 318 11.71 20.81 2.88
C ALA A 318 10.26 20.55 2.46
N GLN A 319 9.80 19.34 2.69
CA GLN A 319 8.43 18.95 2.47
C GLN A 319 7.93 18.01 3.55
N GLY A 320 6.66 18.07 3.86
CA GLY A 320 6.00 17.17 4.79
C GLY A 320 4.61 16.81 4.31
N SER A 321 4.07 15.73 4.83
CA SER A 321 2.68 15.35 4.66
C SER A 321 2.14 14.83 5.98
N PHE A 322 0.95 15.27 6.35
CA PHE A 322 0.21 14.81 7.52
C PHE A 322 -1.16 14.35 7.06
N GLY A 323 -1.55 13.15 7.48
CA GLY A 323 -2.80 12.54 7.08
C GLY A 323 -3.60 12.03 8.29
N VAL A 324 -4.92 12.16 8.20
CA VAL A 324 -5.85 11.50 9.11
C VAL A 324 -6.74 10.58 8.30
N THR A 325 -6.64 9.29 8.58
CA THR A 325 -7.42 8.24 7.94
C THR A 325 -8.57 7.83 8.84
N ARG A 326 -9.76 7.73 8.28
CA ARG A 326 -10.94 7.13 8.91
C ARG A 326 -11.29 5.86 8.15
N ALA A 327 -11.23 4.72 8.81
CA ALA A 327 -11.74 3.48 8.25
C ALA A 327 -13.27 3.49 8.30
N ASP A 328 -13.89 2.90 7.29
CA ASP A 328 -15.34 2.78 7.22
C ASP A 328 -15.84 1.76 8.25
N VAL A 329 -17.07 1.97 8.70
CA VAL A 329 -17.77 1.04 9.57
C VAL A 329 -18.09 -0.22 8.77
N GLY A 330 -17.77 -1.39 9.32
CA GLY A 330 -18.01 -2.69 8.72
C GLY A 330 -18.66 -3.66 9.72
N PRO A 331 -18.80 -4.91 9.37
CA PRO A 331 -19.43 -5.90 10.26
C PRO A 331 -18.76 -6.03 11.63
N VAL A 332 -17.47 -5.76 11.70
CA VAL A 332 -16.66 -5.83 12.94
C VAL A 332 -15.98 -4.52 13.26
N ALA A 333 -15.69 -3.68 12.26
CA ALA A 333 -15.06 -2.38 12.46
C ALA A 333 -16.09 -1.38 12.99
N LEU A 334 -15.78 -0.72 14.10
CA LEU A 334 -16.63 0.29 14.72
C LEU A 334 -16.28 1.70 14.25
N GLY A 335 -17.23 2.59 14.39
CA GLY A 335 -17.01 4.03 14.32
C GLY A 335 -15.94 4.44 15.35
N GLY A 336 -15.02 5.34 14.94
CA GLY A 336 -13.87 5.72 15.78
C GLY A 336 -12.54 5.09 15.34
N SER A 337 -12.56 4.17 14.37
CA SER A 337 -11.36 3.62 13.73
C SER A 337 -10.62 4.74 12.97
N ARG A 338 -9.58 5.28 13.57
CA ARG A 338 -8.81 6.43 13.06
C ARG A 338 -7.32 6.20 13.19
N MET A 339 -6.56 6.75 12.23
CA MET A 339 -5.11 6.72 12.22
C MET A 339 -4.58 8.10 11.82
N ALA A 340 -3.49 8.51 12.45
CA ALA A 340 -2.69 9.65 12.02
C ALA A 340 -1.42 9.14 11.37
N ALA A 341 -1.05 9.71 10.22
CA ALA A 341 0.16 9.33 9.48
C ALA A 341 0.95 10.58 9.09
N SER A 342 2.26 10.45 8.97
CA SER A 342 3.14 11.53 8.53
C SER A 342 4.26 11.02 7.64
N SER A 343 4.75 11.90 6.75
CA SER A 343 6.01 11.75 6.02
C SER A 343 6.73 13.09 5.95
N TRP A 344 8.05 13.07 5.76
CA TRP A 344 8.81 14.28 5.52
C TRP A 344 10.09 13.98 4.74
N ALA A 345 10.60 15.01 4.03
CA ALA A 345 11.91 14.98 3.38
C ALA A 345 12.54 16.36 3.41
N ILE A 346 13.86 16.38 3.59
CA ILE A 346 14.71 17.57 3.54
C ILE A 346 15.82 17.29 2.54
N ASP A 347 15.98 18.16 1.56
CA ASP A 347 17.03 18.04 0.54
C ASP A 347 17.93 19.27 0.57
N VAL A 348 19.22 19.04 0.40
CA VAL A 348 20.22 20.07 0.17
C VAL A 348 20.92 19.74 -1.14
N ALA A 349 20.88 20.65 -2.09
CA ALA A 349 21.53 20.45 -3.38
C ALA A 349 22.44 21.62 -3.73
N ARG A 350 23.56 21.30 -4.39
CA ARG A 350 24.52 22.25 -4.92
C ARG A 350 24.84 21.94 -6.37
N ALA A 351 24.71 22.94 -7.22
CA ALA A 351 25.12 22.87 -8.63
C ALA A 351 26.62 23.05 -8.79
N ASP A 352 27.15 22.63 -9.93
CA ASP A 352 28.55 22.81 -10.37
C ASP A 352 29.58 22.16 -9.44
N VAL A 353 29.25 21.02 -8.84
CA VAL A 353 30.18 20.27 -7.97
C VAL A 353 30.99 19.29 -8.79
N GLY A 354 32.31 19.53 -8.86
CA GLY A 354 33.27 18.70 -9.60
C GLY A 354 33.39 19.06 -11.08
N MET A 355 32.33 19.43 -11.75
CA MET A 355 32.32 19.90 -13.13
C MET A 355 31.11 20.79 -13.42
N PRO A 356 31.18 21.69 -14.43
CA PRO A 356 30.08 22.55 -14.83
C PRO A 356 28.82 21.72 -15.22
N GLY A 357 27.66 22.12 -14.68
CA GLY A 357 26.38 21.43 -14.92
C GLY A 357 26.18 20.15 -14.13
N ALA A 358 27.12 19.76 -13.24
CA ALA A 358 26.93 18.67 -12.29
C ALA A 358 26.13 19.17 -11.08
N MET A 359 25.43 18.26 -10.40
CA MET A 359 24.69 18.53 -9.19
C MET A 359 24.98 17.48 -8.14
N LEU A 360 25.33 17.90 -6.94
CA LEU A 360 25.40 17.07 -5.74
C LEU A 360 24.19 17.38 -4.88
N ALA A 361 23.49 16.34 -4.42
CA ALA A 361 22.33 16.49 -3.56
C ALA A 361 22.36 15.47 -2.42
N LEU A 362 22.01 15.93 -1.23
CA LEU A 362 21.79 15.10 -0.05
C LEU A 362 20.31 15.15 0.32
N ARG A 363 19.69 13.98 0.54
CA ARG A 363 18.34 13.84 1.07
C ARG A 363 18.36 13.15 2.41
N LEU A 364 17.54 13.65 3.32
CA LEU A 364 17.10 12.94 4.53
C LEU A 364 15.58 12.84 4.49
N ALA A 365 15.03 11.66 4.69
CA ALA A 365 13.59 11.45 4.56
C ALA A 365 13.06 10.42 5.56
N GLN A 366 11.80 10.56 5.90
CA GLN A 366 10.97 9.53 6.52
C GLN A 366 9.82 9.22 5.55
N PRO A 367 9.72 8.00 5.03
CA PRO A 367 8.56 7.55 4.27
C PRO A 367 7.27 7.64 5.09
N LEU A 368 6.12 7.57 4.42
CA LEU A 368 4.82 7.62 5.09
C LEU A 368 4.74 6.56 6.19
N ARG A 369 4.45 7.00 7.42
CA ARG A 369 4.33 6.18 8.62
C ARG A 369 3.03 6.48 9.34
N VAL A 370 2.34 5.44 9.82
CA VAL A 370 1.25 5.60 10.78
C VAL A 370 1.86 5.91 12.15
N GLU A 371 1.64 7.12 12.64
CA GLU A 371 2.20 7.59 13.92
C GLU A 371 1.38 7.09 15.11
N SER A 372 0.07 6.99 14.94
CA SER A 372 -0.83 6.56 16.00
C SER A 372 -2.16 6.07 15.47
N GLY A 373 -2.89 5.32 16.29
CA GLY A 373 -4.24 4.86 16.02
C GLY A 373 -4.31 3.48 15.35
N GLY A 374 -5.49 3.15 14.84
CA GLY A 374 -5.80 1.84 14.29
C GLY A 374 -7.30 1.61 14.17
N LEU A 375 -7.71 0.35 14.20
CA LEU A 375 -9.10 -0.04 14.12
C LEU A 375 -9.66 -0.29 15.52
N GLN A 376 -10.93 0.04 15.70
CA GLN A 376 -11.75 -0.37 16.84
C GLN A 376 -12.63 -1.51 16.38
N LEU A 377 -12.42 -2.70 16.93
CA LEU A 377 -13.15 -3.91 16.53
C LEU A 377 -14.19 -4.26 17.58
N ASN A 378 -15.34 -4.75 17.16
CA ASN A 378 -16.35 -5.35 18.02
C ASN A 378 -16.28 -6.86 17.85
N LEU A 379 -15.61 -7.54 18.79
CA LEU A 379 -15.30 -8.96 18.68
C LEU A 379 -16.04 -9.77 19.73
N PRO A 380 -16.54 -10.98 19.40
CA PRO A 380 -17.06 -11.91 20.39
C PRO A 380 -15.90 -12.45 21.23
N VAL A 381 -15.94 -12.19 22.52
CA VAL A 381 -14.90 -12.58 23.51
C VAL A 381 -15.34 -13.73 24.39
N ASP A 382 -16.62 -14.03 24.43
CA ASP A 382 -17.19 -15.14 25.17
C ASP A 382 -18.43 -15.70 24.47
N TYR A 383 -18.81 -16.94 24.77
CA TYR A 383 -19.97 -17.60 24.22
C TYR A 383 -20.67 -18.48 25.25
N ASP A 384 -21.94 -18.20 25.48
CA ASP A 384 -22.77 -18.99 26.37
C ASP A 384 -23.60 -20.02 25.60
N TYR A 385 -23.35 -21.29 25.86
CA TYR A 385 -24.07 -22.39 25.23
C TYR A 385 -25.53 -22.50 25.69
N ALA A 386 -25.87 -22.06 26.88
CA ALA A 386 -27.24 -22.15 27.41
C ALA A 386 -28.17 -21.17 26.69
N THR A 387 -27.68 -19.96 26.43
CA THR A 387 -28.43 -18.92 25.74
C THR A 387 -28.11 -18.88 24.25
N GLN A 388 -27.09 -19.61 23.79
CA GLN A 388 -26.53 -19.56 22.42
C GLN A 388 -26.14 -18.13 21.99
N ALA A 389 -25.67 -17.33 22.92
CA ALA A 389 -25.35 -15.94 22.70
C ALA A 389 -23.86 -15.65 22.88
N ALA A 390 -23.34 -14.78 22.02
CA ALA A 390 -21.97 -14.26 22.12
C ALA A 390 -21.94 -12.94 22.89
N THR A 391 -20.96 -12.79 23.76
CA THR A 391 -20.66 -11.51 24.42
C THR A 391 -19.60 -10.78 23.64
N PHE A 392 -19.88 -9.52 23.27
CA PHE A 392 -19.00 -8.68 22.46
C PHE A 392 -18.23 -7.69 23.31
N ALA A 393 -16.98 -7.45 22.94
CA ALA A 393 -16.14 -6.39 23.52
C ALA A 393 -15.50 -5.54 22.44
N ARG A 394 -15.19 -4.28 22.79
CA ARG A 394 -14.39 -3.40 21.95
C ARG A 394 -12.92 -3.72 22.12
N VAL A 395 -12.27 -4.12 21.05
CA VAL A 395 -10.86 -4.50 21.03
C VAL A 395 -10.11 -3.59 20.06
N PRO A 396 -9.11 -2.81 20.56
CA PRO A 396 -8.30 -1.97 19.68
C PRO A 396 -7.25 -2.80 18.94
N LEU A 397 -7.15 -2.62 17.63
CA LEU A 397 -6.05 -3.12 16.81
C LEU A 397 -5.18 -1.92 16.41
N SER A 398 -4.01 -1.77 17.04
CA SER A 398 -3.05 -0.72 16.66
C SER A 398 -2.43 -1.03 15.31
N LEU A 399 -2.41 -0.02 14.43
CA LEU A 399 -1.76 -0.08 13.12
C LEU A 399 -0.53 0.84 13.03
N ALA A 400 -0.09 1.39 14.17
CA ALA A 400 1.17 2.12 14.28
C ALA A 400 2.34 1.14 14.43
N PRO A 401 3.36 1.21 13.55
CA PRO A 401 4.53 0.35 13.62
C PRO A 401 5.42 0.70 14.81
N LYS A 402 6.18 -0.28 15.29
CA LYS A 402 7.22 -0.09 16.33
C LYS A 402 8.47 0.53 15.72
N GLY A 403 8.83 0.13 14.49
CA GLY A 403 9.96 0.67 13.74
C GLY A 403 9.66 2.05 13.15
N ARG A 404 10.76 2.76 12.81
CA ARG A 404 10.72 4.04 12.10
C ARG A 404 11.80 4.04 11.03
N GLU A 405 11.39 3.99 9.77
CA GLU A 405 12.31 4.12 8.65
C GLU A 405 12.84 5.55 8.56
N LEU A 406 14.15 5.65 8.41
CA LEU A 406 14.85 6.90 8.10
C LEU A 406 15.80 6.62 6.96
N ASP A 407 15.69 7.41 5.92
CA ASP A 407 16.47 7.29 4.69
C ASP A 407 17.46 8.43 4.57
N ALA A 408 18.70 8.12 4.18
CA ALA A 408 19.69 9.09 3.78
C ALA A 408 20.21 8.72 2.39
N GLU A 409 20.25 9.67 1.47
CA GLU A 409 20.75 9.46 0.11
C GLU A 409 21.60 10.62 -0.35
N LEU A 410 22.83 10.32 -0.81
CA LEU A 410 23.72 11.24 -1.48
C LEU A 410 23.73 10.93 -2.97
N ALA A 411 23.21 11.84 -3.79
CA ALA A 411 23.13 11.68 -5.24
C ALA A 411 24.03 12.69 -5.93
N TRP A 412 24.78 12.24 -6.94
CA TRP A 412 25.55 13.09 -7.83
C TRP A 412 25.16 12.84 -9.27
N THR A 413 24.84 13.90 -9.99
CA THR A 413 24.44 13.82 -11.41
C THR A 413 25.31 14.74 -12.24
N ALA A 414 25.75 14.27 -13.41
CA ALA A 414 26.56 15.06 -14.32
C ALA A 414 26.31 14.67 -15.78
N ARG A 415 26.66 15.57 -16.70
CA ARG A 415 26.78 15.23 -18.12
C ARG A 415 28.17 14.71 -18.39
N ALA A 416 28.29 13.45 -18.78
CA ALA A 416 29.56 12.81 -19.03
C ALA A 416 29.45 11.78 -20.16
N MET A 417 30.51 11.59 -20.95
CA MET A 417 30.62 10.56 -22.01
C MET A 417 29.45 10.62 -23.03
N GLY A 418 29.04 11.83 -23.43
CA GLY A 418 27.94 12.00 -24.36
C GLY A 418 26.54 11.69 -23.81
N GLY A 419 26.42 11.48 -22.50
CA GLY A 419 25.17 11.14 -21.82
C GLY A 419 25.01 11.81 -20.45
N SER A 420 24.07 11.33 -19.69
CA SER A 420 23.81 11.71 -18.29
C SER A 420 24.25 10.57 -17.39
N LEU A 421 25.15 10.89 -16.44
CA LEU A 421 25.61 9.98 -15.39
C LEU A 421 24.93 10.37 -14.07
N ALA A 422 24.35 9.40 -13.39
CA ALA A 422 23.78 9.56 -12.06
C ALA A 422 24.37 8.49 -11.14
N THR A 423 24.89 8.91 -10.01
CA THR A 423 25.42 8.03 -8.95
C THR A 423 24.67 8.34 -7.67
N SER A 424 24.28 7.31 -6.94
CA SER A 424 23.58 7.45 -5.67
C SER A 424 24.19 6.49 -4.65
N LEU A 425 24.43 7.00 -3.45
CA LEU A 425 24.78 6.24 -2.25
C LEU A 425 23.63 6.41 -1.28
N PHE A 426 23.01 5.30 -0.84
CA PHE A 426 21.88 5.37 0.08
C PHE A 426 22.09 4.48 1.31
N TRP A 427 21.44 4.89 2.39
CA TRP A 427 21.32 4.14 3.63
C TRP A 427 19.91 4.28 4.17
N ARG A 428 19.32 3.15 4.61
CA ARG A 428 17.97 3.07 5.17
C ARG A 428 18.05 2.41 6.54
N ARG A 429 17.57 3.09 7.55
CA ARG A 429 17.42 2.55 8.90
C ARG A 429 16.02 1.99 9.07
N GLN A 430 15.91 0.77 9.60
CA GLN A 430 14.63 0.09 9.84
C GLN A 430 13.69 0.11 8.63
N PRO A 431 14.14 -0.36 7.45
CA PRO A 431 13.39 -0.28 6.22
C PRO A 431 12.01 -0.94 6.33
N GLY A 432 11.00 -0.29 5.74
CA GLY A 432 9.60 -0.69 5.83
C GLY A 432 9.02 -0.47 7.23
N HIS A 433 9.55 0.45 8.04
CA HIS A 433 9.13 0.72 9.43
C HIS A 433 9.13 -0.51 10.32
N ARG A 434 10.14 -1.38 10.19
CA ARG A 434 10.28 -2.61 10.98
C ARG A 434 11.42 -2.49 11.96
N ALA A 435 11.12 -2.53 13.25
CA ALA A 435 12.12 -2.36 14.32
C ALA A 435 13.23 -3.43 14.29
N THR A 436 12.92 -4.62 13.80
CA THR A 436 13.87 -5.75 13.70
C THR A 436 14.52 -5.90 12.33
N ALA A 437 14.15 -5.05 11.35
CA ALA A 437 14.79 -5.11 10.04
C ALA A 437 16.23 -4.61 10.14
N PRO A 438 17.20 -5.30 9.53
CA PRO A 438 18.56 -4.81 9.43
C PRO A 438 18.58 -3.53 8.56
N ASP A 439 19.53 -2.65 8.85
CA ASP A 439 19.77 -1.49 8.02
C ASP A 439 20.15 -1.94 6.60
N ASP A 440 19.72 -1.18 5.61
CA ASP A 440 19.95 -1.43 4.19
C ASP A 440 20.78 -0.29 3.62
N ALA A 441 21.84 -0.62 2.89
CA ALA A 441 22.71 0.37 2.25
C ALA A 441 23.10 -0.11 0.85
N GLY A 442 23.25 0.83 -0.07
CA GLY A 442 23.63 0.47 -1.43
C GLY A 442 24.18 1.63 -2.24
N VAL A 443 24.74 1.28 -3.37
CA VAL A 443 25.25 2.20 -4.39
C VAL A 443 24.52 1.91 -5.70
N ALA A 444 24.04 2.95 -6.36
CA ALA A 444 23.48 2.89 -7.69
C ALA A 444 24.29 3.75 -8.65
N LEU A 445 24.60 3.21 -9.83
CA LEU A 445 25.20 3.93 -10.92
C LEU A 445 24.31 3.78 -12.16
N ARG A 446 23.92 4.88 -12.76
CA ARG A 446 23.13 4.90 -13.98
C ARG A 446 23.76 5.83 -15.00
N TRP A 447 24.06 5.30 -16.16
CA TRP A 447 24.43 6.09 -17.32
C TRP A 447 23.35 5.99 -18.39
N SER A 448 22.98 7.10 -19.00
CA SER A 448 21.98 7.16 -20.06
C SER A 448 22.47 8.09 -21.16
N ALA A 449 22.62 7.55 -22.39
CA ALA A 449 22.88 8.32 -23.59
C ALA A 449 21.61 8.43 -24.43
N GLY A 450 21.38 9.61 -25.01
CA GLY A 450 20.40 9.79 -26.09
C GLY A 450 21.10 9.50 -27.41
N PHE A 451 20.60 8.58 -28.20
CA PHE A 451 21.00 8.33 -29.55
C PHE A 451 19.99 8.94 -30.51
#